data_6e034596782da23984cf3994e564d671
#
_entry.id   6e034596782da23984cf3994e564d671
#
_cell.length_a   1.000
_cell.length_b   1.000
_cell.length_c   1.000
_cell.angle_alpha   90.00
_cell.angle_beta   90.00
_cell.angle_gamma   90.00
#
_symmetry.space_group_name_H-M   'P 1'
#
loop_
_entity.id
_entity.type
_entity.pdbx_description
1 polymer ?
#
loop_
_entity_poly.entity_id
_entity_poly.type
_entity_poly.pdbx_seq_one_letter_code
_entity_poly.pdbx_strand_id
1 'polypeptide(L)'
;MLKKILYSLLALILLAAALFAGLLFAPKDTHSQRLRVERGSGIGSVSRTLAANDAIYSRWVFVAAAYLTGTHKQLLPGNYRLQPRASSWQILHHLKNGRPDTITVRIIEGMRFAQMRRLINQTADIRHDTASWSDRQLLAAIASDADIQHPEGRFFPDSYEIDYDSSDLQIYRLAYRRMQSQLQSAWSDRAGNLPYKNPYELLTMASIIEKETAHEEDRANVAAVFVNRLNQGMRLQTDPTVIYGMGSAHNGRIRRADLQRDTPYNTYTRDGLPPTPIALPGKAALQA
;
A
#
# COMPACT_ATOMS: atom_id res chain seq x y z
N MET A 1 -35.32 43.43 -43.25
CA MET A 1 -35.04 41.97 -43.34
C MET A 1 -33.86 41.59 -42.50
N LEU A 2 -32.68 42.18 -42.65
CA LEU A 2 -31.41 41.85 -41.95
C LEU A 2 -31.54 41.87 -40.41
N LYS A 3 -32.17 42.87 -39.80
CA LYS A 3 -32.40 43.00 -38.36
C LYS A 3 -33.21 41.81 -37.79
N LYS A 4 -34.26 41.38 -38.52
CA LYS A 4 -35.06 40.21 -38.08
C LYS A 4 -34.27 38.91 -38.12
N ILE A 5 -33.44 38.72 -39.15
CA ILE A 5 -32.54 37.56 -39.26
C ILE A 5 -31.53 37.60 -38.12
N LEU A 6 -30.94 38.76 -37.80
CA LEU A 6 -29.97 38.92 -36.70
C LEU A 6 -30.60 38.59 -35.33
N TYR A 7 -31.84 39.08 -35.06
CA TYR A 7 -32.56 38.77 -33.82
C TYR A 7 -32.92 37.29 -33.72
N SER A 8 -33.33 36.65 -34.83
CA SER A 8 -33.63 35.23 -34.85
C SER A 8 -32.36 34.38 -34.60
N LEU A 9 -31.23 34.78 -35.17
CA LEU A 9 -29.95 34.12 -34.94
C LEU A 9 -29.49 34.25 -33.47
N LEU A 10 -29.61 35.47 -32.92
CA LEU A 10 -29.27 35.73 -31.51
C LEU A 10 -30.17 34.91 -30.57
N ALA A 11 -31.47 34.85 -30.83
CA ALA A 11 -32.41 34.07 -30.05
C ALA A 11 -32.06 32.56 -30.08
N LEU A 12 -31.67 32.04 -31.26
CA LEU A 12 -31.24 30.65 -31.41
C LEU A 12 -29.95 30.36 -30.63
N ILE A 13 -28.98 31.28 -30.67
CA ILE A 13 -27.72 31.14 -29.89
C ILE A 13 -28.01 31.17 -28.40
N LEU A 14 -28.86 32.06 -27.92
CA LEU A 14 -29.26 32.14 -26.52
C LEU A 14 -29.98 30.86 -26.05
N LEU A 15 -30.87 30.34 -26.90
CA LEU A 15 -31.56 29.07 -26.61
C LEU A 15 -30.59 27.89 -26.55
N ALA A 16 -29.66 27.81 -27.50
CA ALA A 16 -28.62 26.78 -27.51
C ALA A 16 -27.70 26.86 -26.26
N ALA A 17 -27.33 28.10 -25.87
CA ALA A 17 -26.54 28.34 -24.66
C ALA A 17 -27.30 27.93 -23.38
N ALA A 18 -28.60 28.28 -23.32
CA ALA A 18 -29.45 27.89 -22.19
C ALA A 18 -29.62 26.36 -22.09
N LEU A 19 -29.81 25.68 -23.21
CA LEU A 19 -29.89 24.22 -23.28
C LEU A 19 -28.56 23.58 -22.86
N PHE A 20 -27.43 24.08 -23.35
CA PHE A 20 -26.09 23.65 -22.97
C PHE A 20 -25.87 23.80 -21.46
N ALA A 21 -26.18 24.96 -20.90
CA ALA A 21 -26.08 25.22 -19.48
C ALA A 21 -27.01 24.29 -18.66
N GLY A 22 -28.26 24.12 -19.09
CA GLY A 22 -29.19 23.18 -18.46
C GLY A 22 -28.65 21.76 -18.41
N LEU A 23 -28.14 21.21 -19.51
CA LEU A 23 -27.56 19.88 -19.58
C LEU A 23 -26.25 19.74 -18.78
N LEU A 24 -25.50 20.83 -18.61
CA LEU A 24 -24.24 20.85 -17.89
C LEU A 24 -24.44 20.96 -16.37
N PHE A 25 -25.35 21.83 -15.93
CA PHE A 25 -25.52 22.19 -14.51
C PHE A 25 -26.69 21.47 -13.82
N ALA A 26 -27.64 20.91 -14.59
CA ALA A 26 -28.71 20.14 -13.97
C ALA A 26 -28.17 18.93 -13.24
N PRO A 27 -28.55 18.75 -11.96
CA PRO A 27 -28.17 17.55 -11.22
C PRO A 27 -28.89 16.35 -11.82
N LYS A 28 -28.17 15.23 -11.90
CA LYS A 28 -28.71 13.94 -12.33
C LYS A 28 -28.52 12.91 -11.23
N ASP A 29 -29.53 12.07 -10.99
CA ASP A 29 -29.42 10.98 -10.03
C ASP A 29 -28.42 9.94 -10.57
N THR A 30 -27.20 10.04 -10.12
CA THR A 30 -26.18 9.04 -10.31
C THR A 30 -26.31 8.05 -9.17
N HIS A 31 -26.79 6.83 -9.43
CA HIS A 31 -26.82 5.80 -8.40
C HIS A 31 -25.37 5.52 -7.96
N SER A 32 -24.91 6.25 -6.94
CA SER A 32 -23.61 6.12 -6.24
C SER A 32 -22.59 5.28 -6.98
N GLN A 33 -21.99 5.80 -8.02
CA GLN A 33 -21.16 4.99 -8.89
C GLN A 33 -19.72 5.43 -8.80
N ARG A 34 -18.84 4.46 -8.84
CA ARG A 34 -17.41 4.68 -9.00
C ARG A 34 -17.08 4.77 -10.47
N LEU A 35 -16.43 5.86 -10.84
CA LEU A 35 -15.88 6.06 -12.18
C LEU A 35 -14.42 5.66 -12.19
N ARG A 36 -14.06 4.64 -12.95
CA ARG A 36 -12.67 4.26 -13.17
C ARG A 36 -12.11 4.99 -14.38
N VAL A 37 -11.06 5.77 -14.19
CA VAL A 37 -10.27 6.41 -15.23
C VAL A 37 -8.98 5.63 -15.41
N GLU A 38 -8.83 4.92 -16.51
CA GLU A 38 -7.63 4.13 -16.78
C GLU A 38 -6.46 5.02 -17.22
N ARG A 39 -5.25 4.57 -17.02
CA ARG A 39 -4.05 5.29 -17.49
C ARG A 39 -4.10 5.46 -19.01
N GLY A 40 -3.92 6.69 -19.48
CA GLY A 40 -4.01 7.03 -20.90
C GLY A 40 -5.44 7.22 -21.45
N SER A 41 -6.46 7.09 -20.59
CA SER A 41 -7.84 7.41 -20.99
C SER A 41 -8.01 8.88 -21.30
N GLY A 42 -8.54 9.19 -22.49
CA GLY A 42 -8.96 10.54 -22.85
C GLY A 42 -10.37 10.84 -22.36
N ILE A 43 -10.73 12.15 -22.36
CA ILE A 43 -12.07 12.62 -21.96
C ILE A 43 -13.20 11.97 -22.75
N GLY A 44 -12.95 11.59 -24.00
CA GLY A 44 -13.93 10.88 -24.84
C GLY A 44 -14.25 9.47 -24.33
N SER A 45 -13.28 8.76 -23.74
CA SER A 45 -13.52 7.46 -23.09
C SER A 45 -14.30 7.64 -21.81
N VAL A 46 -13.87 8.57 -20.95
CA VAL A 46 -14.55 8.92 -19.69
C VAL A 46 -16.00 9.30 -19.93
N SER A 47 -16.28 10.15 -20.95
CA SER A 47 -17.64 10.55 -21.29
C SER A 47 -18.53 9.40 -21.76
N ARG A 48 -17.97 8.40 -22.44
CA ARG A 48 -18.70 7.18 -22.83
C ARG A 48 -19.10 6.36 -21.62
N THR A 49 -18.16 6.13 -20.70
CA THR A 49 -18.43 5.41 -19.45
C THR A 49 -19.49 6.12 -18.61
N LEU A 50 -19.40 7.45 -18.46
CA LEU A 50 -20.40 8.24 -17.72
C LEU A 50 -21.79 8.16 -18.36
N ALA A 51 -21.87 8.22 -19.69
CA ALA A 51 -23.13 8.10 -20.41
C ALA A 51 -23.71 6.68 -20.34
N ALA A 52 -22.87 5.64 -20.46
CA ALA A 52 -23.30 4.25 -20.33
C ALA A 52 -23.85 3.93 -18.94
N ASN A 53 -23.34 4.59 -17.90
CA ASN A 53 -23.78 4.47 -16.52
C ASN A 53 -24.89 5.49 -16.17
N ASP A 54 -25.47 6.14 -17.14
CA ASP A 54 -26.53 7.15 -16.96
C ASP A 54 -26.16 8.29 -16.00
N ALA A 55 -24.86 8.62 -15.87
CA ALA A 55 -24.35 9.62 -14.93
C ALA A 55 -24.38 11.05 -15.49
N ILE A 56 -24.53 11.23 -16.80
CA ILE A 56 -24.60 12.54 -17.48
C ILE A 56 -25.73 12.57 -18.51
N TYR A 57 -26.29 13.74 -18.74
CA TYR A 57 -27.37 13.92 -19.75
C TYR A 57 -26.87 13.87 -21.19
N SER A 58 -25.67 14.39 -21.45
CA SER A 58 -25.08 14.42 -22.79
C SER A 58 -23.57 14.31 -22.77
N ARG A 59 -23.05 13.29 -23.45
CA ARG A 59 -21.59 13.10 -23.61
C ARG A 59 -20.94 14.25 -24.36
N TRP A 60 -21.65 14.84 -25.34
CA TRP A 60 -21.11 15.91 -26.16
C TRP A 60 -20.96 17.22 -25.40
N VAL A 61 -21.98 17.55 -24.55
CA VAL A 61 -21.92 18.70 -23.64
C VAL A 61 -20.76 18.50 -22.64
N PHE A 62 -20.62 17.31 -22.08
CA PHE A 62 -19.54 17.00 -21.15
C PHE A 62 -18.15 17.15 -21.79
N VAL A 63 -17.95 16.60 -22.99
CA VAL A 63 -16.69 16.72 -23.74
C VAL A 63 -16.40 18.17 -24.09
N ALA A 64 -17.39 18.92 -24.61
CA ALA A 64 -17.22 20.35 -24.94
C ALA A 64 -16.80 21.16 -23.70
N ALA A 65 -17.48 20.94 -22.57
CA ALA A 65 -17.14 21.61 -21.31
C ALA A 65 -15.71 21.24 -20.83
N ALA A 66 -15.30 20.00 -21.01
CA ALA A 66 -13.94 19.55 -20.66
C ALA A 66 -12.85 20.23 -21.50
N TYR A 67 -13.11 20.47 -22.78
CA TYR A 67 -12.18 21.23 -23.63
C TYR A 67 -12.17 22.72 -23.26
N LEU A 68 -13.32 23.31 -23.00
CA LEU A 68 -13.42 24.73 -22.60
C LEU A 68 -12.73 25.01 -21.27
N THR A 69 -12.76 24.06 -20.32
CA THR A 69 -12.15 24.22 -19.01
C THR A 69 -10.71 23.71 -18.92
N GLY A 70 -10.19 23.10 -19.99
CA GLY A 70 -8.87 22.49 -20.03
C GLY A 70 -8.74 21.16 -19.24
N THR A 71 -9.84 20.62 -18.71
CA THR A 71 -9.87 19.38 -17.91
C THR A 71 -9.38 18.18 -18.69
N HIS A 72 -9.58 18.14 -20.02
CA HIS A 72 -9.09 17.07 -20.89
C HIS A 72 -7.58 16.83 -20.82
N LYS A 73 -6.79 17.81 -20.35
CA LYS A 73 -5.32 17.73 -20.19
C LYS A 73 -4.88 17.33 -18.79
N GLN A 74 -5.80 17.30 -17.81
CA GLN A 74 -5.50 17.19 -16.39
C GLN A 74 -6.18 15.98 -15.72
N LEU A 75 -6.65 15.03 -16.53
CA LEU A 75 -7.26 13.81 -16.03
C LEU A 75 -6.20 12.94 -15.31
N LEU A 76 -6.42 12.69 -14.03
CA LEU A 76 -5.62 11.74 -13.27
C LEU A 76 -6.25 10.35 -13.39
N PRO A 77 -5.47 9.29 -13.66
CA PRO A 77 -5.97 7.93 -13.61
C PRO A 77 -6.31 7.53 -12.17
N GLY A 78 -7.32 6.68 -12.00
CA GLY A 78 -7.76 6.19 -10.70
C GLY A 78 -9.28 6.05 -10.60
N ASN A 79 -9.77 5.71 -9.42
CA ASN A 79 -11.18 5.56 -9.15
C ASN A 79 -11.73 6.80 -8.46
N TYR A 80 -12.86 7.30 -8.97
CA TYR A 80 -13.53 8.48 -8.45
C TYR A 80 -14.93 8.09 -7.97
N ARG A 81 -15.26 8.46 -6.74
CA ARG A 81 -16.62 8.31 -6.23
C ARG A 81 -17.49 9.48 -6.72
N LEU A 82 -18.46 9.17 -7.56
CA LEU A 82 -19.44 10.15 -7.98
C LEU A 82 -20.46 10.37 -6.85
N GLN A 83 -20.74 11.66 -6.55
CA GLN A 83 -21.77 11.99 -5.58
C GLN A 83 -23.17 11.66 -6.14
N PRO A 84 -24.10 11.15 -5.33
CA PRO A 84 -25.50 11.05 -5.73
C PRO A 84 -26.01 12.44 -6.16
N ARG A 85 -26.75 12.51 -7.25
CA ARG A 85 -27.28 13.77 -7.81
C ARG A 85 -26.21 14.80 -8.23
N ALA A 86 -25.10 14.33 -8.79
CA ALA A 86 -24.09 15.22 -9.34
C ALA A 86 -24.49 15.76 -10.71
N SER A 87 -24.20 17.03 -10.97
CA SER A 87 -24.28 17.60 -12.31
C SER A 87 -23.03 17.22 -13.14
N SER A 88 -23.15 17.29 -14.47
CA SER A 88 -22.00 17.10 -15.38
C SER A 88 -20.84 18.05 -15.04
N TRP A 89 -21.14 19.27 -14.62
CA TRP A 89 -20.15 20.25 -14.15
C TRP A 89 -19.44 19.81 -12.88
N GLN A 90 -20.18 19.33 -11.88
CA GLN A 90 -19.60 18.83 -10.62
C GLN A 90 -18.70 17.63 -10.86
N ILE A 91 -19.11 16.69 -11.71
CA ILE A 91 -18.28 15.56 -12.12
C ILE A 91 -17.00 16.05 -12.78
N LEU A 92 -17.10 16.98 -13.73
CA LEU A 92 -15.97 17.54 -14.44
C LEU A 92 -14.98 18.25 -13.50
N HIS A 93 -15.52 19.04 -12.56
CA HIS A 93 -14.73 19.75 -11.56
C HIS A 93 -14.03 18.78 -10.60
N HIS A 94 -14.72 17.70 -10.22
CA HIS A 94 -14.15 16.64 -9.38
C HIS A 94 -13.01 15.90 -10.10
N LEU A 95 -13.17 15.59 -11.39
CA LEU A 95 -12.10 14.98 -12.20
C LEU A 95 -10.89 15.89 -12.42
N LYS A 96 -11.11 17.21 -12.46
CA LYS A 96 -10.03 18.19 -12.63
C LYS A 96 -9.23 18.42 -11.37
N ASN A 97 -9.91 18.57 -10.22
CA ASN A 97 -9.32 19.06 -8.98
C ASN A 97 -9.33 18.01 -7.87
N GLY A 98 -10.11 16.96 -8.03
CA GLY A 98 -10.21 15.86 -7.07
C GLY A 98 -9.05 14.90 -7.18
N ARG A 99 -8.72 14.24 -6.06
CA ARG A 99 -7.84 13.10 -6.06
C ARG A 99 -8.67 11.82 -6.22
N PRO A 100 -8.15 10.82 -6.94
CA PRO A 100 -8.78 9.49 -6.92
C PRO A 100 -8.96 8.98 -5.51
N ASP A 101 -10.02 8.22 -5.27
CA ASP A 101 -10.22 7.54 -3.99
C ASP A 101 -9.12 6.51 -3.77
N THR A 102 -8.48 6.57 -2.61
CA THR A 102 -7.45 5.63 -2.19
C THR A 102 -7.90 4.85 -0.97
N ILE A 103 -7.29 3.67 -0.81
CA ILE A 103 -7.42 2.83 0.38
C ILE A 103 -6.08 2.84 1.07
N THR A 104 -6.09 3.10 2.38
CA THR A 104 -4.88 3.05 3.20
C THR A 104 -4.82 1.70 3.93
N VAL A 105 -3.77 0.93 3.66
CA VAL A 105 -3.45 -0.30 4.38
C VAL A 105 -2.27 -0.03 5.30
N ARG A 106 -2.49 -0.12 6.62
CA ARG A 106 -1.47 0.16 7.64
C ARG A 106 -0.84 -1.13 8.13
N ILE A 107 0.41 -1.38 7.74
CA ILE A 107 1.25 -2.46 8.25
C ILE A 107 2.02 -1.92 9.46
N ILE A 108 1.88 -2.58 10.61
CA ILE A 108 2.44 -2.11 11.88
C ILE A 108 3.78 -2.82 12.15
N GLU A 109 4.74 -2.11 12.72
CA GLU A 109 6.01 -2.63 13.17
C GLU A 109 5.83 -3.82 14.13
N GLY A 110 6.71 -4.79 14.06
CA GLY A 110 6.63 -6.00 14.87
C GLY A 110 5.56 -7.02 14.46
N MET A 111 4.76 -6.76 13.41
CA MET A 111 3.88 -7.77 12.83
C MET A 111 4.70 -8.93 12.24
N ARG A 112 4.14 -10.14 12.29
CA ARG A 112 4.63 -11.27 11.49
C ARG A 112 4.05 -11.23 10.08
N PHE A 113 4.75 -11.78 9.11
CA PHE A 113 4.25 -11.86 7.73
C PHE A 113 2.84 -12.48 7.64
N ALA A 114 2.57 -13.53 8.40
CA ALA A 114 1.24 -14.14 8.44
C ALA A 114 0.13 -13.18 8.96
N GLN A 115 0.46 -12.24 9.84
CA GLN A 115 -0.48 -11.20 10.30
C GLN A 115 -0.71 -10.14 9.22
N MET A 116 0.38 -9.68 8.58
CA MET A 116 0.29 -8.79 7.42
C MET A 116 -0.59 -9.39 6.31
N ARG A 117 -0.37 -10.68 5.99
CA ARG A 117 -1.15 -11.38 4.96
C ARG A 117 -2.65 -11.45 5.31
N ARG A 118 -2.99 -11.73 6.58
CA ARG A 118 -4.38 -11.69 7.04
C ARG A 118 -4.98 -10.30 6.94
N LEU A 119 -4.24 -9.26 7.35
CA LEU A 119 -4.66 -7.86 7.24
C LEU A 119 -5.00 -7.51 5.79
N ILE A 120 -4.12 -7.83 4.84
CA ILE A 120 -4.32 -7.55 3.43
C ILE A 120 -5.53 -8.32 2.89
N ASN A 121 -5.66 -9.60 3.23
CA ASN A 121 -6.80 -10.43 2.80
C ASN A 121 -8.15 -9.97 3.37
N GLN A 122 -8.15 -9.22 4.47
CA GLN A 122 -9.36 -8.66 5.10
C GLN A 122 -9.65 -7.22 4.66
N THR A 123 -8.75 -6.60 3.90
CA THR A 123 -8.93 -5.23 3.42
C THR A 123 -10.05 -5.20 2.38
N ALA A 124 -11.09 -4.42 2.64
CA ALA A 124 -12.18 -4.26 1.68
C ALA A 124 -11.76 -3.43 0.46
N ASP A 125 -12.54 -3.55 -0.60
CA ASP A 125 -12.44 -2.69 -1.79
C ASP A 125 -11.12 -2.80 -2.59
N ILE A 126 -10.35 -3.89 -2.40
CA ILE A 126 -9.21 -4.28 -3.23
C ILE A 126 -9.46 -5.65 -3.87
N ARG A 127 -8.75 -5.97 -4.94
CA ARG A 127 -8.76 -7.32 -5.50
C ARG A 127 -7.74 -8.20 -4.77
N HIS A 128 -8.19 -9.36 -4.31
CA HIS A 128 -7.36 -10.33 -3.61
C HIS A 128 -6.76 -11.37 -4.57
N ASP A 129 -5.97 -10.90 -5.54
CA ASP A 129 -5.37 -11.74 -6.58
C ASP A 129 -4.38 -12.76 -5.99
N THR A 130 -3.78 -12.44 -4.82
CA THR A 130 -2.77 -13.29 -4.18
C THR A 130 -3.30 -14.18 -3.05
N ALA A 131 -4.61 -14.13 -2.75
CA ALA A 131 -5.19 -14.80 -1.56
C ALA A 131 -4.92 -16.32 -1.53
N SER A 132 -4.97 -16.97 -2.70
CA SER A 132 -4.71 -18.41 -2.87
C SER A 132 -3.24 -18.78 -3.12
N TRP A 133 -2.36 -17.78 -3.25
CA TRP A 133 -0.95 -18.05 -3.56
C TRP A 133 -0.19 -18.59 -2.36
N SER A 134 0.73 -19.50 -2.60
CA SER A 134 1.76 -19.86 -1.62
C SER A 134 2.75 -18.69 -1.43
N ASP A 135 3.46 -18.70 -0.30
CA ASP A 135 4.49 -17.69 -0.02
C ASP A 135 5.58 -17.68 -1.11
N ARG A 136 5.91 -18.84 -1.66
CA ARG A 136 6.85 -18.97 -2.78
C ARG A 136 6.34 -18.30 -4.06
N GLN A 137 5.07 -18.48 -4.40
CA GLN A 137 4.46 -17.82 -5.56
C GLN A 137 4.42 -16.29 -5.39
N LEU A 138 4.08 -15.82 -4.18
CA LEU A 138 4.09 -14.40 -3.87
C LEU A 138 5.50 -13.81 -4.03
N LEU A 139 6.50 -14.44 -3.43
CA LEU A 139 7.89 -13.99 -3.52
C LEU A 139 8.40 -13.98 -4.96
N ALA A 140 8.13 -15.01 -5.74
CA ALA A 140 8.50 -15.08 -7.16
C ALA A 140 7.88 -13.95 -8.00
N ALA A 141 6.70 -13.44 -7.61
CA ALA A 141 6.03 -12.35 -8.31
C ALA A 141 6.53 -10.94 -7.94
N ILE A 142 7.21 -10.79 -6.81
CA ILE A 142 7.62 -9.47 -6.26
C ILE A 142 9.13 -9.29 -6.16
N ALA A 143 9.88 -10.36 -5.93
CA ALA A 143 11.32 -10.33 -5.77
C ALA A 143 12.02 -10.57 -7.12
N SER A 144 13.08 -9.81 -7.37
CA SER A 144 13.97 -10.03 -8.52
C SER A 144 15.04 -11.11 -8.24
N ASP A 145 15.18 -11.49 -6.96
CA ASP A 145 16.19 -12.42 -6.50
C ASP A 145 15.53 -13.82 -6.31
N ALA A 146 16.00 -14.79 -7.08
CA ALA A 146 15.47 -16.16 -7.06
C ALA A 146 15.78 -16.92 -5.75
N ASP A 147 16.73 -16.45 -4.95
CA ASP A 147 17.19 -17.12 -3.72
C ASP A 147 16.34 -16.78 -2.49
N ILE A 148 15.34 -15.92 -2.63
CA ILE A 148 14.47 -15.56 -1.51
C ILE A 148 13.45 -16.66 -1.25
N GLN A 149 13.68 -17.42 -0.18
CA GLN A 149 12.81 -18.56 0.18
C GLN A 149 11.80 -18.24 1.29
N HIS A 150 12.02 -17.19 2.10
CA HIS A 150 11.18 -16.90 3.25
C HIS A 150 10.70 -15.44 3.27
N PRO A 151 9.39 -15.17 3.44
CA PRO A 151 8.82 -13.83 3.38
C PRO A 151 8.98 -13.01 4.67
N GLU A 152 9.28 -13.67 5.82
CA GLU A 152 9.34 -13.00 7.11
C GLU A 152 10.42 -11.91 7.13
N GLY A 153 10.06 -10.72 7.66
CA GLY A 153 10.94 -9.57 7.74
C GLY A 153 11.10 -8.77 6.43
N ARG A 154 10.65 -9.29 5.29
CA ARG A 154 10.93 -8.74 3.96
C ARG A 154 10.04 -7.57 3.54
N PHE A 155 9.07 -7.18 4.35
CA PHE A 155 8.10 -6.13 4.04
C PHE A 155 8.21 -5.01 5.06
N PHE A 156 8.39 -3.78 4.58
CA PHE A 156 8.53 -2.63 5.48
C PHE A 156 7.18 -2.25 6.09
N PRO A 157 7.10 -2.08 7.41
CA PRO A 157 5.89 -1.58 8.08
C PRO A 157 5.70 -0.10 7.77
N ASP A 158 4.52 0.25 7.24
CA ASP A 158 4.11 1.62 6.90
C ASP A 158 2.63 1.68 6.52
N SER A 159 2.14 2.89 6.24
CA SER A 159 0.83 3.13 5.64
C SER A 159 0.96 3.19 4.12
N TYR A 160 0.31 2.25 3.43
CA TYR A 160 0.34 2.12 1.98
C TYR A 160 -0.98 2.59 1.39
N GLU A 161 -0.92 3.63 0.58
CA GLU A 161 -2.07 4.11 -0.19
C GLU A 161 -2.09 3.46 -1.56
N ILE A 162 -3.22 2.85 -1.90
CA ILE A 162 -3.47 2.23 -3.20
C ILE A 162 -4.83 2.66 -3.72
N ASP A 163 -5.00 2.63 -5.04
CA ASP A 163 -6.27 2.94 -5.65
C ASP A 163 -7.33 1.87 -5.32
N TYR A 164 -8.57 2.28 -5.26
CA TYR A 164 -9.72 1.36 -5.20
C TYR A 164 -9.62 0.30 -6.30
N ASP A 165 -10.07 -0.92 -6.00
CA ASP A 165 -10.05 -2.05 -6.92
C ASP A 165 -8.65 -2.39 -7.48
N SER A 166 -7.58 -1.93 -6.80
CA SER A 166 -6.22 -2.36 -7.10
C SER A 166 -5.96 -3.77 -6.62
N SER A 167 -4.98 -4.43 -7.23
CA SER A 167 -4.50 -5.73 -6.77
C SER A 167 -3.77 -5.62 -5.43
N ASP A 168 -4.02 -6.53 -4.52
CA ASP A 168 -3.27 -6.71 -3.26
C ASP A 168 -1.76 -6.92 -3.50
N LEU A 169 -1.39 -7.49 -4.65
CA LEU A 169 0.00 -7.64 -5.08
C LEU A 169 0.76 -6.30 -5.11
N GLN A 170 0.05 -5.18 -5.33
CA GLN A 170 0.64 -3.86 -5.32
C GLN A 170 1.17 -3.48 -3.92
N ILE A 171 0.42 -3.82 -2.86
CA ILE A 171 0.83 -3.57 -1.46
C ILE A 171 2.10 -4.35 -1.16
N TYR A 172 2.12 -5.64 -1.49
CA TYR A 172 3.31 -6.48 -1.29
C TYR A 172 4.53 -5.94 -2.02
N ARG A 173 4.38 -5.51 -3.30
CA ARG A 173 5.47 -4.92 -4.07
C ARG A 173 6.01 -3.62 -3.46
N LEU A 174 5.12 -2.74 -3.01
CA LEU A 174 5.51 -1.48 -2.38
C LEU A 174 6.25 -1.72 -1.06
N ALA A 175 5.69 -2.57 -0.20
CA ALA A 175 6.28 -2.90 1.10
C ALA A 175 7.63 -3.62 0.95
N TYR A 176 7.74 -4.54 0.00
CA TYR A 176 8.99 -5.23 -0.31
C TYR A 176 10.07 -4.27 -0.80
N ARG A 177 9.78 -3.45 -1.81
CA ARG A 177 10.75 -2.48 -2.36
C ARG A 177 11.21 -1.49 -1.29
N ARG A 178 10.29 -1.05 -0.42
CA ARG A 178 10.63 -0.14 0.65
C ARG A 178 11.54 -0.79 1.68
N MET A 179 11.31 -2.07 2.04
CA MET A 179 12.22 -2.81 2.90
C MET A 179 13.60 -2.96 2.27
N GLN A 180 13.70 -3.30 0.97
CA GLN A 180 14.98 -3.41 0.29
C GLN A 180 15.76 -2.08 0.35
N SER A 181 15.09 -0.96 0.12
CA SER A 181 15.71 0.38 0.18
C SER A 181 16.18 0.73 1.60
N GLN A 182 15.34 0.49 2.63
CA GLN A 182 15.70 0.77 4.02
C GLN A 182 16.84 -0.13 4.51
N LEU A 183 16.79 -1.41 4.17
CA LEU A 183 17.83 -2.38 4.52
C LEU A 183 19.16 -2.06 3.84
N GLN A 184 19.14 -1.68 2.57
CA GLN A 184 20.35 -1.29 1.85
C GLN A 184 20.98 -0.03 2.46
N SER A 185 20.16 0.97 2.83
CA SER A 185 20.67 2.17 3.53
C SER A 185 21.30 1.79 4.87
N ALA A 186 20.58 1.05 5.71
CA ALA A 186 21.11 0.63 7.02
C ALA A 186 22.39 -0.20 6.89
N TRP A 187 22.47 -1.08 5.87
CA TRP A 187 23.68 -1.86 5.60
C TRP A 187 24.86 -0.99 5.17
N SER A 188 24.64 0.02 4.34
CA SER A 188 25.68 0.93 3.89
C SER A 188 26.21 1.83 5.00
N ASP A 189 25.32 2.26 5.89
CA ASP A 189 25.62 3.21 6.97
C ASP A 189 26.09 2.53 8.27
N ARG A 190 26.11 1.19 8.28
CA ARG A 190 26.44 0.40 9.49
C ARG A 190 27.87 0.64 9.98
N ALA A 191 28.08 0.50 11.27
CA ALA A 191 29.43 0.46 11.86
C ALA A 191 30.24 -0.73 11.32
N GLY A 192 31.54 -0.53 11.08
CA GLY A 192 32.39 -1.51 10.42
C GLY A 192 32.72 -2.78 11.21
N ASN A 193 32.42 -2.81 12.50
CA ASN A 193 32.73 -3.92 13.42
C ASN A 193 31.53 -4.77 13.84
N LEU A 194 30.42 -4.69 13.12
CA LEU A 194 29.24 -5.51 13.40
C LEU A 194 29.45 -6.95 12.94
N PRO A 195 28.93 -7.96 13.70
CA PRO A 195 29.15 -9.38 13.46
C PRO A 195 28.27 -9.94 12.31
N TYR A 196 27.64 -9.09 11.51
CA TYR A 196 26.76 -9.52 10.44
C TYR A 196 27.52 -9.76 9.14
N LYS A 197 27.28 -10.88 8.48
CA LYS A 197 27.94 -11.27 7.22
C LYS A 197 27.30 -10.66 5.99
N ASN A 198 26.01 -10.34 6.07
CA ASN A 198 25.22 -9.84 4.95
C ASN A 198 24.01 -9.02 5.45
N PRO A 199 23.32 -8.29 4.57
CA PRO A 199 22.14 -7.50 4.94
C PRO A 199 21.02 -8.31 5.57
N TYR A 200 20.87 -9.59 5.23
CA TYR A 200 19.83 -10.44 5.79
C TYR A 200 20.04 -10.77 7.26
N GLU A 201 21.29 -10.93 7.69
CA GLU A 201 21.62 -11.10 9.12
C GLU A 201 21.33 -9.81 9.90
N LEU A 202 21.59 -8.62 9.33
CA LEU A 202 21.17 -7.35 9.93
C LEU A 202 19.65 -7.28 10.06
N LEU A 203 18.90 -7.64 9.01
CA LEU A 203 17.45 -7.70 9.04
C LEU A 203 16.92 -8.66 10.11
N THR A 204 17.58 -9.80 10.26
CA THR A 204 17.23 -10.81 11.27
C THR A 204 17.41 -10.23 12.68
N MET A 205 18.54 -9.60 12.96
CA MET A 205 18.78 -8.94 14.24
C MET A 205 17.81 -7.80 14.49
N ALA A 206 17.57 -6.93 13.50
CA ALA A 206 16.60 -5.85 13.62
C ALA A 206 15.20 -6.36 13.98
N SER A 207 14.79 -7.52 13.45
CA SER A 207 13.51 -8.13 13.80
C SER A 207 13.44 -8.63 15.25
N ILE A 208 14.57 -9.01 15.84
CA ILE A 208 14.67 -9.40 17.25
C ILE A 208 14.58 -8.14 18.11
N ILE A 209 15.36 -7.09 17.81
CA ILE A 209 15.34 -5.80 18.50
C ILE A 209 13.92 -5.21 18.49
N GLU A 210 13.25 -5.25 17.35
CA GLU A 210 11.86 -4.79 17.20
C GLU A 210 10.89 -5.49 18.16
N LYS A 211 11.11 -6.76 18.42
CA LYS A 211 10.27 -7.57 19.33
C LYS A 211 10.69 -7.47 20.80
N GLU A 212 11.89 -7.03 21.08
CA GLU A 212 12.43 -6.95 22.45
C GLU A 212 11.98 -5.67 23.15
N THR A 213 12.00 -4.54 22.44
CA THR A 213 11.61 -3.26 23.04
C THR A 213 10.77 -2.39 22.10
N ALA A 214 9.71 -1.80 22.66
CA ALA A 214 8.92 -0.77 22.00
C ALA A 214 9.50 0.64 22.22
N HIS A 215 10.39 0.81 23.20
CA HIS A 215 10.97 2.10 23.54
C HIS A 215 12.15 2.42 22.63
N GLU A 216 12.08 3.54 21.94
CA GLU A 216 13.11 3.95 20.99
C GLU A 216 14.46 4.16 21.65
N GLU A 217 14.47 4.74 22.87
CA GLU A 217 15.66 5.04 23.66
C GLU A 217 16.44 3.78 24.07
N ASP A 218 15.76 2.63 24.25
CA ASP A 218 16.37 1.39 24.67
C ASP A 218 16.94 0.57 23.49
N ARG A 219 16.52 0.85 22.24
CA ARG A 219 16.89 0.02 21.09
C ARG A 219 18.39 -0.10 20.89
N ALA A 220 19.12 1.01 21.01
CA ALA A 220 20.57 1.00 20.86
C ALA A 220 21.27 0.16 21.95
N ASN A 221 20.78 0.20 23.19
CA ASN A 221 21.33 -0.60 24.29
C ASN A 221 21.03 -2.08 24.07
N VAL A 222 19.81 -2.42 23.66
CA VAL A 222 19.42 -3.80 23.34
C VAL A 222 20.25 -4.34 22.18
N ALA A 223 20.44 -3.54 21.11
CA ALA A 223 21.29 -3.90 19.99
C ALA A 223 22.74 -4.16 20.44
N ALA A 224 23.31 -3.27 21.26
CA ALA A 224 24.67 -3.43 21.78
C ALA A 224 24.84 -4.72 22.60
N VAL A 225 23.85 -5.10 23.42
CA VAL A 225 23.89 -6.36 24.18
C VAL A 225 23.94 -7.55 23.22
N PHE A 226 23.10 -7.61 22.20
CA PHE A 226 23.06 -8.72 21.25
C PHE A 226 24.32 -8.77 20.36
N VAL A 227 24.81 -7.63 19.90
CA VAL A 227 26.07 -7.54 19.14
C VAL A 227 27.24 -8.06 19.99
N ASN A 228 27.34 -7.64 21.25
CA ASN A 228 28.38 -8.11 22.16
C ASN A 228 28.29 -9.63 22.40
N ARG A 229 27.08 -10.18 22.57
CA ARG A 229 26.87 -11.62 22.72
C ARG A 229 27.35 -12.38 21.48
N LEU A 230 26.99 -11.93 20.29
CA LEU A 230 27.45 -12.56 19.04
C LEU A 230 28.96 -12.51 18.90
N ASN A 231 29.60 -11.39 19.20
CA ASN A 231 31.05 -11.21 19.13
C ASN A 231 31.80 -12.11 20.13
N GLN A 232 31.18 -12.44 21.27
CA GLN A 232 31.72 -13.32 22.29
C GLN A 232 31.34 -14.80 22.11
N GLY A 233 30.62 -15.15 21.03
CA GLY A 233 30.11 -16.50 20.79
C GLY A 233 29.05 -16.96 21.80
N MET A 234 28.40 -15.99 22.47
CA MET A 234 27.33 -16.26 23.44
C MET A 234 25.99 -16.41 22.74
N ARG A 235 25.12 -17.25 23.30
CA ARG A 235 23.72 -17.37 22.85
C ARG A 235 22.95 -16.06 23.09
N LEU A 236 22.03 -15.70 22.17
CA LEU A 236 21.23 -14.49 22.31
C LEU A 236 20.25 -14.56 23.48
N GLN A 237 19.62 -15.72 23.72
CA GLN A 237 18.74 -15.99 24.87
C GLN A 237 17.62 -14.94 24.98
N THR A 238 16.84 -14.79 23.92
CA THR A 238 15.75 -13.84 23.83
C THR A 238 14.41 -14.53 23.59
N ASP A 239 13.43 -14.23 24.43
CA ASP A 239 12.10 -14.84 24.44
C ASP A 239 11.33 -14.70 23.12
N PRO A 240 11.35 -13.54 22.43
CA PRO A 240 10.69 -13.38 21.13
C PRO A 240 11.02 -14.44 20.09
N THR A 241 12.24 -14.96 20.07
CA THR A 241 12.66 -16.01 19.14
C THR A 241 12.00 -17.35 19.47
N VAL A 242 11.89 -17.67 20.76
CA VAL A 242 11.18 -18.88 21.24
C VAL A 242 9.69 -18.77 20.90
N ILE A 243 9.07 -17.62 21.18
CA ILE A 243 7.66 -17.33 20.85
C ILE A 243 7.41 -17.50 19.34
N TYR A 244 8.34 -17.04 18.52
CA TYR A 244 8.21 -17.20 17.07
C TYR A 244 8.29 -18.68 16.67
N GLY A 245 9.27 -19.42 17.22
CA GLY A 245 9.46 -20.84 16.97
C GLY A 245 8.31 -21.72 17.45
N MET A 246 7.58 -21.31 18.49
CA MET A 246 6.37 -22.00 18.96
C MET A 246 5.19 -21.83 17.97
N GLY A 247 5.17 -20.79 17.17
CA GLY A 247 4.12 -20.55 16.19
C GLY A 247 2.73 -20.49 16.83
N SER A 248 1.80 -21.33 16.35
CA SER A 248 0.42 -21.41 16.87
C SER A 248 0.30 -22.08 18.25
N ALA A 249 1.34 -22.79 18.71
CA ALA A 249 1.33 -23.41 20.03
C ALA A 249 1.53 -22.40 21.18
N HIS A 250 1.96 -21.16 20.86
CA HIS A 250 2.09 -20.11 21.87
C HIS A 250 0.72 -19.62 22.32
N ASN A 251 0.44 -19.75 23.61
CA ASN A 251 -0.84 -19.39 24.25
C ASN A 251 -0.75 -18.12 25.15
N GLY A 252 0.23 -17.25 24.89
CA GLY A 252 0.45 -16.01 25.65
C GLY A 252 1.40 -16.15 26.84
N ARG A 253 1.92 -17.36 27.15
CA ARG A 253 2.87 -17.59 28.23
C ARG A 253 4.04 -18.46 27.75
N ILE A 254 5.26 -18.12 28.20
CA ILE A 254 6.44 -18.98 28.03
C ILE A 254 6.67 -19.73 29.33
N ARG A 255 6.89 -21.03 29.22
CA ARG A 255 7.25 -21.91 30.34
C ARG A 255 8.71 -22.29 30.23
N ARG A 256 9.32 -22.73 31.36
CA ARG A 256 10.70 -23.23 31.38
C ARG A 256 10.93 -24.35 30.35
N ALA A 257 9.95 -25.23 30.17
CA ALA A 257 10.01 -26.29 29.18
C ALA A 257 10.09 -25.75 27.72
N ASP A 258 9.50 -24.61 27.44
CA ASP A 258 9.53 -23.98 26.09
C ASP A 258 10.94 -23.42 25.82
N LEU A 259 11.60 -22.85 26.83
CA LEU A 259 12.98 -22.38 26.74
C LEU A 259 14.00 -23.54 26.55
N GLN A 260 13.65 -24.74 27.01
CA GLN A 260 14.51 -25.94 26.88
C GLN A 260 14.24 -26.74 25.61
N ARG A 261 13.10 -26.51 24.95
CA ARG A 261 12.75 -27.22 23.71
C ARG A 261 13.60 -26.71 22.56
N ASP A 262 14.39 -27.60 21.97
CA ASP A 262 15.17 -27.23 20.81
C ASP A 262 14.28 -27.02 19.56
N THR A 263 14.37 -25.84 18.99
CA THR A 263 13.77 -25.47 17.69
C THR A 263 14.77 -24.64 16.90
N PRO A 264 14.65 -24.53 15.58
CA PRO A 264 15.56 -23.68 14.78
C PRO A 264 15.60 -22.21 15.23
N TYR A 265 14.59 -21.75 15.95
CA TYR A 265 14.47 -20.38 16.44
C TYR A 265 14.82 -20.21 17.92
N ASN A 266 15.07 -21.29 18.66
CA ASN A 266 15.33 -21.18 20.11
C ASN A 266 16.76 -20.73 20.39
N THR A 267 16.95 -19.46 20.66
CA THR A 267 18.23 -18.86 20.98
C THR A 267 18.74 -19.14 22.40
N TYR A 268 17.98 -19.89 23.22
CA TYR A 268 18.47 -20.46 24.48
C TYR A 268 19.23 -21.80 24.28
N THR A 269 18.88 -22.53 23.20
CA THR A 269 19.51 -23.85 22.91
C THR A 269 20.47 -23.79 21.74
N ARG A 270 20.37 -22.78 20.88
CA ARG A 270 21.18 -22.62 19.66
C ARG A 270 22.00 -21.34 19.68
N ASP A 271 23.19 -21.40 19.11
CA ASP A 271 24.10 -20.27 19.00
C ASP A 271 23.81 -19.44 17.75
N GLY A 272 24.14 -18.14 17.79
CA GLY A 272 24.01 -17.23 16.67
C GLY A 272 22.57 -16.72 16.42
N LEU A 273 22.34 -16.25 15.21
CA LEU A 273 21.05 -15.74 14.76
C LEU A 273 20.09 -16.88 14.37
N PRO A 274 18.78 -16.72 14.55
CA PRO A 274 17.81 -17.65 13.99
C PRO A 274 17.86 -17.64 12.44
N PRO A 275 17.31 -18.68 11.78
CA PRO A 275 17.45 -18.83 10.33
C PRO A 275 16.75 -17.76 9.50
N THR A 276 15.76 -17.08 10.06
CA THR A 276 15.03 -15.99 9.43
C THR A 276 14.73 -14.87 10.42
N PRO A 277 14.35 -13.67 9.96
CA PRO A 277 13.65 -12.69 10.79
C PRO A 277 12.44 -13.31 11.50
N ILE A 278 11.99 -12.69 12.58
CA ILE A 278 10.85 -13.15 13.40
C ILE A 278 9.67 -12.17 13.39
N ALA A 279 9.84 -11.01 12.75
CA ALA A 279 8.84 -9.96 12.59
C ALA A 279 9.25 -9.00 11.47
N LEU A 280 8.37 -8.06 11.14
CA LEU A 280 8.61 -6.93 10.25
C LEU A 280 9.23 -5.79 11.06
N PRO A 281 10.54 -5.51 10.98
CA PRO A 281 11.16 -4.43 11.74
C PRO A 281 10.92 -3.08 11.09
N GLY A 282 10.77 -2.04 11.92
CA GLY A 282 10.72 -0.65 11.51
C GLY A 282 12.11 -0.05 11.24
N LYS A 283 12.13 1.22 10.82
CA LYS A 283 13.36 1.93 10.52
C LYS A 283 14.28 2.04 11.74
N ALA A 284 13.72 2.36 12.90
CA ALA A 284 14.50 2.54 14.13
C ALA A 284 15.21 1.24 14.57
N ALA A 285 14.57 0.08 14.39
CA ALA A 285 15.20 -1.21 14.69
C ALA A 285 16.29 -1.60 13.66
N LEU A 286 16.17 -1.16 12.41
CA LEU A 286 17.20 -1.37 11.37
C LEU A 286 18.44 -0.50 11.60
N GLN A 287 18.29 0.63 12.26
CA GLN A 287 19.34 1.63 12.50
C GLN A 287 20.00 1.53 13.89
N ALA A 288 19.39 0.79 14.81
CA ALA A 288 19.93 0.56 16.15
C ALA A 288 21.17 -0.33 16.13
#